data_819b8ecb174658aff1753a89718ad9b8
#
_entry.id   819b8ecb174658aff1753a89718ad9b8
#
_cell.length_a   1.000
_cell.length_b   1.000
_cell.length_c   1.000
_cell.angle_alpha   90.00
_cell.angle_beta   90.00
_cell.angle_gamma   90.00
#
_symmetry.space_group_name_H-M   'P 1'
#
loop_
_entity.id
_entity.type
_entity.pdbx_description
1 polymer ?
#
loop_
_entity_poly.entity_id
_entity_poly.type
_entity_poly.pdbx_seq_one_letter_code
_entity_poly.pdbx_strand_id
1 'polypeptide(L)'
;MDATFSRTLSDAMKKFFNESRRNFRESETEIREILEMMDAIQKKFVIEHGLKLSNPTVFSLGRYRKEIDRLEQWCDTHLNTMFQLMTHEKRKVTQRFFDEVAHQARQTFERANRDAESWIKALRAPMETQIREHQIQLKRRLESVKRIHQATETLEERINELLHVENQLTSQIRAIESAAQAVQHILNRRLGQQALRDAA
;
A
#
# COMPACT_ATOMS: atom_id res chain seq x y z
N MET A 1 21.38 41.79 43.59
CA MET A 1 20.31 40.84 43.15
C MET A 1 20.03 40.91 41.64
N ASP A 2 20.32 42.02 40.96
CA ASP A 2 19.89 42.23 39.57
C ASP A 2 20.73 41.45 38.52
N ALA A 3 22.03 41.34 38.73
CA ALA A 3 22.91 40.59 37.84
C ALA A 3 22.58 39.06 37.79
N THR A 4 22.08 38.48 38.89
CA THR A 4 21.73 37.07 38.98
C THR A 4 20.47 36.76 38.15
N PHE A 5 19.45 37.61 38.19
CA PHE A 5 18.21 37.42 37.43
C PHE A 5 18.44 37.56 35.93
N SER A 6 19.19 38.59 35.50
CA SER A 6 19.52 38.78 34.07
C SER A 6 20.30 37.61 33.52
N ARG A 7 21.24 37.05 34.28
CA ARG A 7 22.00 35.85 33.91
C ARG A 7 21.10 34.62 33.83
N THR A 8 20.23 34.44 34.81
CA THR A 8 19.28 33.29 34.83
C THR A 8 18.33 33.30 33.63
N LEU A 9 17.81 34.50 33.24
CA LEU A 9 16.92 34.60 32.11
C LEU A 9 17.67 34.42 30.77
N SER A 10 18.88 34.98 30.63
CA SER A 10 19.73 34.71 29.47
C SER A 10 20.06 33.23 29.31
N ASP A 11 20.36 32.53 30.39
CA ASP A 11 20.64 31.10 30.39
C ASP A 11 19.38 30.30 30.03
N ALA A 12 18.20 30.70 30.52
CA ALA A 12 16.94 30.07 30.16
C ALA A 12 16.61 30.26 28.66
N MET A 13 16.87 31.45 28.08
CA MET A 13 16.70 31.70 26.66
C MET A 13 17.64 30.84 25.81
N LYS A 14 18.93 30.79 26.16
CA LYS A 14 19.90 29.93 25.49
C LYS A 14 19.50 28.45 25.55
N LYS A 15 19.04 28.00 26.73
CA LYS A 15 18.52 26.64 26.90
C LYS A 15 17.32 26.39 25.97
N PHE A 16 16.35 27.31 25.92
CA PHE A 16 15.18 27.22 25.06
C PHE A 16 15.57 27.06 23.57
N PHE A 17 16.47 27.90 23.05
CA PHE A 17 16.89 27.80 21.65
C PHE A 17 17.71 26.55 21.36
N ASN A 18 18.56 26.12 22.29
CA ASN A 18 19.31 24.88 22.16
C ASN A 18 18.40 23.64 22.15
N GLU A 19 17.39 23.60 23.02
CA GLU A 19 16.38 22.55 23.04
C GLU A 19 15.54 22.56 21.75
N SER A 20 15.14 23.75 21.29
CA SER A 20 14.42 23.89 20.01
C SER A 20 15.21 23.32 18.83
N ARG A 21 16.51 23.63 18.74
CA ARG A 21 17.39 23.07 17.70
C ARG A 21 17.59 21.57 17.84
N ARG A 22 17.66 21.06 19.09
CA ARG A 22 17.77 19.62 19.35
C ARG A 22 16.52 18.92 18.82
N ASN A 23 15.33 19.40 19.16
CA ASN A 23 14.08 18.82 18.70
C ASN A 23 13.98 18.78 17.17
N PHE A 24 14.40 19.85 16.47
CA PHE A 24 14.44 19.83 15.00
C PHE A 24 15.43 18.79 14.45
N ARG A 25 16.60 18.63 15.07
CA ARG A 25 17.57 17.59 14.64
C ARG A 25 17.06 16.18 14.87
N GLU A 26 16.40 15.93 15.99
CA GLU A 26 15.75 14.66 16.28
C GLU A 26 14.68 14.35 15.24
N SER A 27 13.79 15.31 14.95
CA SER A 27 12.76 15.18 13.90
C SER A 27 13.36 15.03 12.49
N GLU A 28 14.49 15.67 12.17
CA GLU A 28 15.19 15.44 10.88
C GLU A 28 15.72 14.02 10.77
N THR A 29 16.12 13.39 11.87
CA THR A 29 16.54 11.98 11.92
C THR A 29 15.35 11.06 11.69
N GLU A 30 14.23 11.27 12.37
CA GLU A 30 12.99 10.51 12.17
C GLU A 30 12.47 10.61 10.73
N ILE A 31 12.51 11.81 10.11
CA ILE A 31 12.15 12.00 8.71
C ILE A 31 13.03 11.17 7.79
N ARG A 32 14.34 11.11 8.06
CA ARG A 32 15.27 10.28 7.29
C ARG A 32 14.95 8.80 7.41
N GLU A 33 14.71 8.32 8.63
CA GLU A 33 14.31 6.93 8.88
C GLU A 33 13.01 6.56 8.16
N ILE A 34 12.02 7.48 8.15
CA ILE A 34 10.77 7.28 7.38
C ILE A 34 11.08 7.15 5.89
N LEU A 35 11.94 8.00 5.33
CA LEU A 35 12.31 7.94 3.91
C LEU A 35 13.06 6.64 3.56
N GLU A 36 13.97 6.19 4.42
CA GLU A 36 14.69 4.92 4.25
C GLU A 36 13.72 3.72 4.30
N MET A 37 12.79 3.72 5.25
CA MET A 37 11.76 2.71 5.35
C MET A 37 10.86 2.70 4.09
N MET A 38 10.47 3.86 3.60
CA MET A 38 9.66 4.00 2.40
C MET A 38 10.39 3.48 1.15
N ASP A 39 11.68 3.78 1.01
CA ASP A 39 12.52 3.27 -0.09
C ASP A 39 12.62 1.73 -0.03
N ALA A 40 12.82 1.17 1.16
CA ALA A 40 12.86 -0.28 1.35
C ALA A 40 11.51 -0.95 0.98
N ILE A 41 10.40 -0.36 1.40
CA ILE A 41 9.05 -0.82 1.05
C ILE A 41 8.84 -0.76 -0.47
N GLN A 42 9.21 0.36 -1.11
CA GLN A 42 9.08 0.53 -2.56
C GLN A 42 9.87 -0.53 -3.32
N LYS A 43 11.13 -0.76 -2.95
CA LYS A 43 11.97 -1.80 -3.56
C LYS A 43 11.31 -3.17 -3.44
N LYS A 44 10.76 -3.51 -2.28
CA LYS A 44 10.07 -4.77 -2.05
C LYS A 44 8.82 -4.89 -2.94
N PHE A 45 7.99 -3.86 -3.04
CA PHE A 45 6.81 -3.84 -3.90
C PHE A 45 7.15 -3.98 -5.38
N VAL A 46 8.23 -3.35 -5.84
CA VAL A 46 8.71 -3.50 -7.22
C VAL A 46 9.13 -4.95 -7.49
N ILE A 47 9.90 -5.57 -6.59
CA ILE A 47 10.42 -6.92 -6.76
C ILE A 47 9.32 -7.97 -6.68
N GLU A 48 8.45 -7.90 -5.68
CA GLU A 48 7.45 -8.94 -5.41
C GLU A 48 6.18 -8.79 -6.26
N HIS A 49 5.81 -7.56 -6.61
CA HIS A 49 4.52 -7.27 -7.24
C HIS A 49 4.62 -6.49 -8.55
N GLY A 50 5.82 -6.07 -8.97
CA GLY A 50 6.02 -5.29 -10.20
C GLY A 50 5.40 -3.89 -10.14
N LEU A 51 5.07 -3.37 -8.94
CA LEU A 51 4.41 -2.10 -8.75
C LEU A 51 5.44 -0.97 -8.79
N LYS A 52 5.29 -0.02 -9.72
CA LYS A 52 6.11 1.19 -9.79
C LYS A 52 5.46 2.27 -8.92
N LEU A 53 6.09 2.59 -7.80
CA LEU A 53 5.71 3.73 -6.96
C LEU A 53 6.54 4.95 -7.37
N SER A 54 5.94 6.14 -7.31
CA SER A 54 6.66 7.39 -7.53
C SER A 54 7.60 7.67 -6.35
N ASN A 55 8.77 8.24 -6.64
CA ASN A 55 9.71 8.63 -5.59
C ASN A 55 9.05 9.61 -4.61
N PRO A 56 9.22 9.43 -3.30
CA PRO A 56 8.64 10.31 -2.31
C PRO A 56 9.25 11.71 -2.39
N THR A 57 8.41 12.73 -2.21
CA THR A 57 8.88 14.10 -2.09
C THR A 57 9.64 14.24 -0.77
N VAL A 58 10.84 14.81 -0.82
CA VAL A 58 11.66 15.03 0.39
C VAL A 58 11.08 16.20 1.19
N PHE A 59 10.81 15.98 2.46
CA PHE A 59 10.44 17.03 3.41
C PHE A 59 11.66 17.51 4.18
N SER A 60 11.79 18.83 4.36
CA SER A 60 12.92 19.44 5.05
C SER A 60 12.48 20.45 6.10
N LEU A 61 13.01 20.29 7.30
CA LEU A 61 12.81 21.22 8.41
C LEU A 61 13.74 22.43 8.38
N GLY A 62 14.62 22.52 7.41
CA GLY A 62 15.65 23.57 7.32
C GLY A 62 15.11 25.01 7.34
N ARG A 63 13.91 25.27 6.77
CA ARG A 63 13.28 26.59 6.80
C ARG A 63 12.84 26.98 8.23
N TYR A 64 12.28 26.04 8.99
CA TYR A 64 11.81 26.28 10.35
C TYR A 64 12.98 26.46 11.31
N ARG A 65 14.04 25.69 11.15
CA ARG A 65 15.28 25.87 11.91
C ARG A 65 15.87 27.26 11.69
N LYS A 66 15.92 27.75 10.44
CA LYS A 66 16.34 29.10 10.14
C LYS A 66 15.45 30.20 10.77
N GLU A 67 14.16 29.94 10.90
CA GLU A 67 13.24 30.84 11.61
C GLU A 67 13.58 30.92 13.12
N ILE A 68 13.85 29.79 13.76
CA ILE A 68 14.28 29.75 15.16
C ILE A 68 15.64 30.43 15.34
N ASP A 69 16.58 30.22 14.43
CA ASP A 69 17.90 30.92 14.47
C ASP A 69 17.73 32.45 14.32
N ARG A 70 16.82 32.91 13.47
CA ARG A 70 16.50 34.35 13.34
C ARG A 70 15.85 34.92 14.61
N LEU A 71 14.97 34.15 15.26
CA LEU A 71 14.37 34.55 16.53
C LEU A 71 15.42 34.68 17.64
N GLU A 72 16.39 33.77 17.69
CA GLU A 72 17.51 33.87 18.62
C GLU A 72 18.36 35.12 18.36
N GLN A 73 18.74 35.38 17.09
CA GLN A 73 19.47 36.57 16.73
C GLN A 73 18.73 37.88 17.10
N TRP A 74 17.40 37.86 16.87
CA TRP A 74 16.55 38.98 17.28
C TRP A 74 16.57 39.18 18.79
N CYS A 75 16.47 38.09 19.57
CA CYS A 75 16.58 38.11 21.04
C CYS A 75 17.94 38.67 21.50
N ASP A 76 19.02 38.17 20.94
CA ASP A 76 20.38 38.64 21.29
C ASP A 76 20.57 40.11 21.02
N THR A 77 20.01 40.62 19.92
CA THR A 77 20.16 42.03 19.55
C THR A 77 19.29 42.98 20.38
N HIS A 78 18.04 42.59 20.61
CA HIS A 78 17.04 43.53 21.18
C HIS A 78 16.85 43.33 22.67
N LEU A 79 16.73 42.08 23.14
CA LEU A 79 16.44 41.78 24.55
C LEU A 79 17.69 41.94 25.43
N ASN A 80 18.87 41.51 24.95
CA ASN A 80 20.11 41.69 25.69
C ASN A 80 20.44 43.16 25.91
N THR A 81 20.20 44.02 24.92
CA THR A 81 20.37 45.47 25.03
C THR A 81 19.37 46.08 26.03
N MET A 82 18.12 45.63 26.01
CA MET A 82 17.12 46.09 26.98
C MET A 82 17.44 45.62 28.41
N PHE A 83 18.01 44.43 28.58
CA PHE A 83 18.45 43.95 29.90
C PHE A 83 19.54 44.77 30.53
N GLN A 84 20.43 45.30 29.69
CA GLN A 84 21.51 46.18 30.14
C GLN A 84 21.03 47.60 30.53
N LEU A 85 19.96 48.07 29.90
CA LEU A 85 19.43 49.44 30.09
C LEU A 85 18.34 49.52 31.17
N MET A 86 17.62 48.41 31.45
CA MET A 86 16.44 48.45 32.36
C MET A 86 16.64 47.58 33.60
N THR A 87 17.31 48.11 34.61
CA THR A 87 17.52 47.46 35.90
C THR A 87 16.23 47.30 36.72
N HIS A 88 15.20 48.06 36.44
CA HIS A 88 13.95 48.10 37.27
C HIS A 88 12.71 47.41 36.69
N GLU A 89 12.69 46.98 35.42
CA GLU A 89 11.48 46.45 34.78
C GLU A 89 11.61 44.98 34.30
N LYS A 90 12.16 44.13 35.15
CA LYS A 90 12.39 42.70 34.91
C LYS A 90 11.15 41.98 34.39
N ARG A 91 9.98 42.30 34.97
CA ARG A 91 8.68 41.68 34.65
C ARG A 91 8.26 42.00 33.20
N LYS A 92 8.48 43.22 32.73
CA LYS A 92 8.14 43.60 31.34
C LYS A 92 9.02 42.91 30.32
N VAL A 93 10.31 42.73 30.60
CA VAL A 93 11.23 42.03 29.68
C VAL A 93 10.90 40.54 29.59
N THR A 94 10.61 39.90 30.71
CA THR A 94 10.16 38.50 30.71
C THR A 94 8.84 38.34 29.97
N GLN A 95 7.87 39.23 30.20
CA GLN A 95 6.59 39.20 29.49
C GLN A 95 6.78 39.37 27.98
N ARG A 96 7.59 40.31 27.51
CA ARG A 96 7.92 40.50 26.10
C ARG A 96 8.57 39.25 25.46
N PHE A 97 9.46 38.61 26.19
CA PHE A 97 10.04 37.37 25.72
C PHE A 97 8.97 36.30 25.45
N PHE A 98 8.05 36.10 26.40
CA PHE A 98 6.99 35.12 26.21
C PHE A 98 6.01 35.54 25.11
N ASP A 99 5.61 36.80 25.07
CA ASP A 99 4.61 37.27 24.12
C ASP A 99 5.14 37.31 22.67
N GLU A 100 6.39 37.69 22.46
CA GLU A 100 6.94 37.85 21.12
C GLU A 100 7.71 36.60 20.65
N VAL A 101 8.64 36.09 21.44
CA VAL A 101 9.59 35.06 21.02
C VAL A 101 9.02 33.66 21.20
N ALA A 102 8.51 33.33 22.38
CA ALA A 102 7.95 32.02 22.65
C ALA A 102 6.72 31.77 21.78
N HIS A 103 5.87 32.79 21.58
CA HIS A 103 4.72 32.68 20.69
C HIS A 103 5.12 32.44 19.24
N GLN A 104 6.09 33.18 18.71
CA GLN A 104 6.59 32.96 17.33
C GLN A 104 7.26 31.60 17.16
N ALA A 105 8.07 31.18 18.13
CA ALA A 105 8.66 29.85 18.11
C ALA A 105 7.57 28.76 18.12
N ARG A 106 6.56 28.89 18.97
CA ARG A 106 5.41 27.98 19.00
C ARG A 106 4.70 27.91 17.65
N GLN A 107 4.42 29.05 17.01
CA GLN A 107 3.82 29.10 15.68
C GLN A 107 4.70 28.41 14.63
N THR A 108 6.01 28.55 14.73
CA THR A 108 6.96 27.88 13.82
C THR A 108 6.89 26.36 13.98
N PHE A 109 6.85 25.85 15.21
CA PHE A 109 6.66 24.42 15.48
C PHE A 109 5.29 23.90 15.00
N GLU A 110 4.22 24.66 15.26
CA GLU A 110 2.87 24.28 14.80
C GLU A 110 2.76 24.24 13.28
N ARG A 111 3.43 25.15 12.56
CA ARG A 111 3.53 25.11 11.10
C ARG A 111 4.35 23.91 10.63
N ALA A 112 5.50 23.66 11.24
CA ALA A 112 6.35 22.53 10.92
C ALA A 112 5.58 21.21 11.10
N ASN A 113 4.83 21.06 12.19
CA ASN A 113 4.04 19.88 12.47
C ASN A 113 2.93 19.68 11.42
N ARG A 114 2.13 20.71 11.11
CA ARG A 114 1.10 20.64 10.07
C ARG A 114 1.64 20.26 8.70
N ASP A 115 2.80 20.83 8.34
CA ASP A 115 3.42 20.54 7.04
C ASP A 115 4.03 19.14 7.01
N ALA A 116 4.56 18.63 8.13
CA ALA A 116 5.01 17.26 8.29
C ALA A 116 3.84 16.27 8.19
N GLU A 117 2.72 16.54 8.86
CA GLU A 117 1.50 15.72 8.74
C GLU A 117 0.97 15.66 7.31
N SER A 118 0.94 16.82 6.63
CA SER A 118 0.55 16.90 5.22
C SER A 118 1.47 16.08 4.32
N TRP A 119 2.78 16.16 4.58
CA TRP A 119 3.78 15.39 3.86
C TRP A 119 3.62 13.88 4.08
N ILE A 120 3.41 13.43 5.32
CA ILE A 120 3.16 12.00 5.62
C ILE A 120 1.90 11.51 4.89
N LYS A 121 0.83 12.30 4.88
CA LYS A 121 -0.39 11.95 4.13
C LYS A 121 -0.13 11.84 2.63
N ALA A 122 0.60 12.79 2.05
CA ALA A 122 0.98 12.79 0.63
C ALA A 122 1.90 11.61 0.28
N LEU A 123 2.77 11.21 1.21
CA LEU A 123 3.66 10.06 1.07
C LEU A 123 2.87 8.72 1.03
N ARG A 124 1.85 8.61 1.87
CA ARG A 124 1.05 7.39 2.07
C ARG A 124 0.02 7.17 0.96
N ALA A 125 -0.58 8.23 0.44
CA ALA A 125 -1.69 8.15 -0.51
C ALA A 125 -1.38 7.36 -1.80
N PRO A 126 -0.25 7.53 -2.49
CA PRO A 126 0.08 6.73 -3.67
C PRO A 126 0.20 5.24 -3.37
N MET A 127 0.77 4.89 -2.22
CA MET A 127 0.91 3.49 -1.80
C MET A 127 -0.45 2.84 -1.53
N GLU A 128 -1.32 3.51 -0.80
CA GLU A 128 -2.67 3.02 -0.52
C GLU A 128 -3.47 2.80 -1.81
N THR A 129 -3.33 3.70 -2.77
CA THR A 129 -3.97 3.57 -4.08
C THR A 129 -3.46 2.34 -4.83
N GLN A 130 -2.14 2.15 -4.91
CA GLN A 130 -1.53 1.02 -5.59
C GLN A 130 -1.88 -0.32 -4.93
N ILE A 131 -1.87 -0.39 -3.60
CA ILE A 131 -2.27 -1.58 -2.86
C ILE A 131 -3.74 -1.92 -3.16
N ARG A 132 -4.62 -0.94 -3.16
CA ARG A 132 -6.05 -1.14 -3.46
C ARG A 132 -6.27 -1.62 -4.89
N GLU A 133 -5.60 -1.02 -5.87
CA GLU A 133 -5.66 -1.45 -7.26
C GLU A 133 -5.18 -2.88 -7.44
N HIS A 134 -4.07 -3.23 -6.80
CA HIS A 134 -3.53 -4.59 -6.85
C HIS A 134 -4.49 -5.61 -6.20
N GLN A 135 -5.09 -5.29 -5.07
CA GLN A 135 -6.12 -6.13 -4.44
C GLN A 135 -7.32 -6.36 -5.36
N ILE A 136 -7.79 -5.32 -6.06
CA ILE A 136 -8.88 -5.45 -7.04
C ILE A 136 -8.48 -6.36 -8.20
N GLN A 137 -7.27 -6.21 -8.72
CA GLN A 137 -6.75 -7.07 -9.80
C GLN A 137 -6.64 -8.53 -9.36
N LEU A 138 -6.12 -8.80 -8.17
CA LEU A 138 -6.05 -10.15 -7.60
C LEU A 138 -7.44 -10.77 -7.44
N LYS A 139 -8.41 -10.00 -6.96
CA LYS A 139 -9.80 -10.45 -6.83
C LYS A 139 -10.40 -10.85 -8.18
N ARG A 140 -10.21 -10.01 -9.21
CA ARG A 140 -10.67 -10.30 -10.59
C ARG A 140 -10.00 -11.55 -11.16
N ARG A 141 -8.69 -11.74 -10.94
CA ARG A 141 -7.97 -12.94 -11.36
C ARG A 141 -8.52 -14.20 -10.67
N LEU A 142 -8.75 -14.12 -9.36
CA LEU A 142 -9.33 -15.22 -8.60
C LEU A 142 -10.74 -15.62 -9.13
N GLU A 143 -11.59 -14.63 -9.42
CA GLU A 143 -12.91 -14.87 -10.01
C GLU A 143 -12.83 -15.48 -11.41
N SER A 144 -11.84 -15.05 -12.22
CA SER A 144 -11.59 -15.65 -13.53
C SER A 144 -11.15 -17.11 -13.41
N VAL A 145 -10.22 -17.41 -12.50
CA VAL A 145 -9.77 -18.81 -12.25
C VAL A 145 -10.94 -19.68 -11.77
N LYS A 146 -11.78 -19.18 -10.87
CA LYS A 146 -13.00 -19.90 -10.45
C LYS A 146 -13.93 -20.23 -11.60
N ARG A 147 -14.17 -19.27 -12.51
CA ARG A 147 -15.02 -19.51 -13.70
C ARG A 147 -14.40 -20.56 -14.64
N ILE A 148 -13.10 -20.51 -14.84
CA ILE A 148 -12.39 -21.51 -15.65
C ILE A 148 -12.54 -22.89 -15.00
N HIS A 149 -12.35 -23.01 -13.70
CA HIS A 149 -12.49 -24.27 -12.98
C HIS A 149 -13.91 -24.85 -13.10
N GLN A 150 -14.93 -24.03 -12.86
CA GLN A 150 -16.34 -24.42 -13.04
C GLN A 150 -16.64 -24.85 -14.50
N ALA A 151 -16.12 -24.13 -15.49
CA ALA A 151 -16.29 -24.51 -16.89
C ALA A 151 -15.60 -25.84 -17.21
N THR A 152 -14.43 -26.10 -16.61
CA THR A 152 -13.72 -27.38 -16.77
C THR A 152 -14.51 -28.53 -16.16
N GLU A 153 -15.06 -28.39 -14.95
CA GLU A 153 -15.92 -29.39 -14.32
C GLU A 153 -17.14 -29.69 -15.18
N THR A 154 -17.83 -28.66 -15.69
CA THR A 154 -18.99 -28.85 -16.58
C THR A 154 -18.63 -29.57 -17.87
N LEU A 155 -17.43 -29.28 -18.44
CA LEU A 155 -16.95 -30.00 -19.62
C LEU A 155 -16.64 -31.47 -19.32
N GLU A 156 -16.04 -31.78 -18.19
CA GLU A 156 -15.76 -33.16 -17.77
C GLU A 156 -17.08 -33.96 -17.59
N GLU A 157 -18.07 -33.35 -16.95
CA GLU A 157 -19.41 -33.96 -16.83
C GLU A 157 -20.01 -34.25 -18.22
N ARG A 158 -19.93 -33.29 -19.14
CA ARG A 158 -20.47 -33.42 -20.51
C ARG A 158 -19.73 -34.48 -21.31
N ILE A 159 -18.43 -34.60 -21.18
CA ILE A 159 -17.62 -35.66 -21.81
C ILE A 159 -18.08 -37.05 -21.29
N ASN A 160 -18.28 -37.19 -19.98
CA ASN A 160 -18.73 -38.43 -19.38
C ASN A 160 -20.13 -38.85 -19.86
N GLU A 161 -21.06 -37.88 -19.99
CA GLU A 161 -22.40 -38.12 -20.58
C GLU A 161 -22.29 -38.62 -22.03
N LEU A 162 -21.45 -37.96 -22.86
CA LEU A 162 -21.28 -38.35 -24.24
C LEU A 162 -20.65 -39.73 -24.38
N LEU A 163 -19.65 -40.09 -23.58
CA LEU A 163 -19.05 -41.40 -23.53
C LEU A 163 -20.07 -42.47 -23.12
N HIS A 164 -20.96 -42.16 -22.19
CA HIS A 164 -22.05 -43.09 -21.81
C HIS A 164 -23.00 -43.33 -22.97
N VAL A 165 -23.42 -42.29 -23.68
CA VAL A 165 -24.29 -42.39 -24.86
C VAL A 165 -23.60 -43.17 -26.01
N GLU A 166 -22.32 -42.91 -26.26
CA GLU A 166 -21.52 -43.66 -27.25
C GLU A 166 -21.49 -45.15 -26.92
N ASN A 167 -21.23 -45.53 -25.67
CA ASN A 167 -21.21 -46.91 -25.24
C ASN A 167 -22.57 -47.58 -25.41
N GLN A 168 -23.68 -46.88 -25.09
CA GLN A 168 -25.03 -47.37 -25.32
C GLN A 168 -25.34 -47.63 -26.78
N LEU A 169 -25.03 -46.67 -27.66
CA LEU A 169 -25.23 -46.77 -29.10
C LEU A 169 -24.40 -47.90 -29.68
N THR A 170 -23.15 -48.04 -29.30
CA THR A 170 -22.24 -49.12 -29.74
C THR A 170 -22.82 -50.49 -29.33
N SER A 171 -23.37 -50.60 -28.10
CA SER A 171 -24.01 -51.81 -27.66
C SER A 171 -25.26 -52.15 -28.48
N GLN A 172 -26.09 -51.14 -28.78
CA GLN A 172 -27.29 -51.32 -29.61
C GLN A 172 -26.93 -51.73 -31.05
N ILE A 173 -25.89 -51.11 -31.64
CA ILE A 173 -25.39 -51.47 -33.01
C ILE A 173 -24.97 -52.96 -32.99
N ARG A 174 -24.17 -53.40 -32.01
CA ARG A 174 -23.73 -54.81 -31.92
C ARG A 174 -24.91 -55.75 -31.78
N ALA A 175 -25.92 -55.42 -31.01
CA ALA A 175 -27.14 -56.21 -30.86
C ALA A 175 -27.91 -56.33 -32.19
N ILE A 176 -28.06 -55.23 -32.92
CA ILE A 176 -28.70 -55.22 -34.25
C ILE A 176 -27.90 -56.01 -35.27
N GLU A 177 -26.58 -55.87 -35.32
CA GLU A 177 -25.72 -56.64 -36.17
C GLU A 177 -25.82 -58.16 -35.91
N SER A 178 -25.79 -58.53 -34.61
CA SER A 178 -26.00 -59.93 -34.19
C SER A 178 -27.35 -60.49 -34.63
N ALA A 179 -28.42 -59.70 -34.45
CA ALA A 179 -29.78 -60.12 -34.90
C ALA A 179 -29.85 -60.19 -36.42
N ALA A 180 -29.27 -59.28 -37.15
CA ALA A 180 -29.20 -59.34 -38.64
C ALA A 180 -28.44 -60.56 -39.14
N GLN A 181 -27.30 -60.90 -38.50
CA GLN A 181 -26.57 -62.10 -38.82
C GLN A 181 -27.36 -63.39 -38.56
N ALA A 182 -28.08 -63.44 -37.42
CA ALA A 182 -28.96 -64.59 -37.10
C ALA A 182 -30.06 -64.75 -38.14
N VAL A 183 -30.72 -63.69 -38.55
CA VAL A 183 -31.78 -63.73 -39.58
C VAL A 183 -31.17 -64.16 -40.93
N GLN A 184 -30.04 -63.69 -41.28
CA GLN A 184 -29.37 -64.07 -42.53
C GLN A 184 -28.95 -65.56 -42.53
N HIS A 185 -28.46 -66.03 -41.40
CA HIS A 185 -28.20 -67.48 -41.23
C HIS A 185 -29.43 -68.34 -41.38
N ILE A 186 -30.56 -67.95 -40.80
CA ILE A 186 -31.84 -68.64 -40.91
C ILE A 186 -32.32 -68.66 -42.38
N LEU A 187 -32.27 -67.51 -43.08
CA LEU A 187 -32.63 -67.40 -44.50
C LEU A 187 -31.78 -68.29 -45.37
N ASN A 188 -30.48 -68.32 -45.22
CA ASN A 188 -29.55 -69.12 -45.97
C ASN A 188 -29.83 -70.64 -45.73
N ARG A 189 -30.13 -71.02 -44.48
CA ARG A 189 -30.50 -72.39 -44.14
C ARG A 189 -31.80 -72.82 -44.78
N ARG A 190 -32.82 -71.92 -44.85
CA ARG A 190 -34.10 -72.22 -45.55
C ARG A 190 -33.97 -72.36 -47.04
N LEU A 191 -33.21 -71.44 -47.65
CA LEU A 191 -32.91 -71.46 -49.10
C LEU A 191 -32.14 -72.71 -49.49
N GLY A 192 -31.14 -73.11 -48.70
CA GLY A 192 -30.42 -74.38 -48.90
C GLY A 192 -31.31 -75.65 -48.76
N GLN A 193 -32.26 -75.64 -47.81
CA GLN A 193 -33.21 -76.73 -47.69
C GLN A 193 -34.25 -76.80 -48.83
N GLN A 194 -34.62 -75.65 -49.39
CA GLN A 194 -35.53 -75.57 -50.52
C GLN A 194 -34.88 -76.04 -51.81
N ALA A 195 -33.65 -75.61 -52.03
CA ALA A 195 -32.83 -76.08 -53.18
C ALA A 195 -32.58 -77.60 -53.14
N LEU A 196 -32.44 -78.22 -51.96
CA LEU A 196 -32.29 -79.66 -51.83
C LEU A 196 -33.63 -80.38 -52.04
N ARG A 197 -34.81 -79.79 -51.78
CA ARG A 197 -36.15 -80.37 -52.07
C ARG A 197 -36.51 -80.25 -53.53
N ASP A 198 -36.06 -79.22 -54.24
CA ASP A 198 -36.34 -78.99 -55.67
C ASP A 198 -35.42 -79.89 -56.54
N ALA A 199 -34.33 -80.45 -55.96
CA ALA A 199 -33.33 -81.30 -56.69
C ALA A 199 -33.59 -82.83 -56.47
N ALA A 200 -34.60 -83.25 -55.66
CA ALA A 200 -34.97 -84.63 -55.36
C ALA A 200 -36.28 -84.97 -56.02
#